data_b38f83e32b4d2eb1f019b368582b50ec
#
_entry.id   b38f83e32b4d2eb1f019b368582b50ec
#
_cell.length_a   1.000
_cell.length_b   1.000
_cell.length_c   1.000
_cell.angle_alpha   90.00
_cell.angle_beta   90.00
_cell.angle_gamma   90.00
#
_symmetry.space_group_name_H-M   'P 1'
#
loop_
_entity.id
_entity.type
_entity.pdbx_description
1 polymer ?
#
loop_
_entity_poly.entity_id
_entity_poly.type
_entity_poly.pdbx_seq_one_letter_code
_entity_poly.pdbx_strand_id
1 'polypeptide(L)'
;MQIDRPDPAFTRSAASREHFRLAARLALGFVGLLWAVQLLGWGLGLERFGVHPREWIGLPGILVAPLLHGGFGHLIANSLPLLVLGTVMLQLYPSAAFRVLPAIYLVPGIAVWLFARGGVHVGASGLVYGLVSYIFVAGLIRRDRRAVAASLLVAFMYGALVWGVLPIRQQVSWETHLAATVVGVLLALLLRHRDRPPRVRYSWEDEAEDPGDDRPGGEDVRPPF
;
A
#
# COMPACT_ATOMS: atom_id res chain seq x y z
N MET A 1 39.36 -11.49 23.37
CA MET A 1 38.78 -12.04 22.14
C MET A 1 37.48 -11.29 21.90
N GLN A 2 37.54 -10.22 21.09
CA GLN A 2 36.34 -9.46 20.74
C GLN A 2 35.56 -10.29 19.70
N ILE A 3 34.40 -10.73 20.06
CA ILE A 3 33.50 -11.39 19.10
C ILE A 3 32.93 -10.26 18.22
N ASP A 4 33.36 -10.23 16.96
CA ASP A 4 32.82 -9.33 15.95
C ASP A 4 31.30 -9.56 15.84
N ARG A 5 30.52 -8.67 16.45
CA ARG A 5 29.07 -8.67 16.25
C ARG A 5 28.80 -8.06 14.88
N PRO A 6 27.99 -8.72 14.04
CA PRO A 6 27.61 -8.15 12.76
C PRO A 6 27.03 -6.76 12.95
N ASP A 7 27.49 -5.79 12.16
CA ASP A 7 26.98 -4.42 12.19
C ASP A 7 25.43 -4.45 12.05
N PRO A 8 24.69 -3.91 13.04
CA PRO A 8 23.23 -3.88 12.98
C PRO A 8 22.67 -3.18 11.73
N ALA A 9 23.43 -2.24 11.14
CA ALA A 9 23.06 -1.58 9.90
C ALA A 9 23.13 -2.55 8.70
N PHE A 10 24.13 -3.45 8.67
CA PHE A 10 24.31 -4.44 7.62
C PHE A 10 23.20 -5.53 7.67
N THR A 11 22.88 -6.05 8.85
CA THR A 11 21.82 -7.05 9.03
C THR A 11 20.45 -6.48 8.69
N ARG A 12 20.15 -5.22 9.08
CA ARG A 12 18.91 -4.52 8.68
C ARG A 12 18.83 -4.32 7.16
N SER A 13 19.94 -4.00 6.49
CA SER A 13 19.94 -3.81 5.04
C SER A 13 19.73 -5.11 4.27
N ALA A 14 20.23 -6.24 4.76
CA ALA A 14 20.02 -7.56 4.16
C ALA A 14 18.55 -8.01 4.29
N ALA A 15 17.99 -7.95 5.50
CA ALA A 15 16.57 -8.27 5.74
C ALA A 15 15.63 -7.35 4.94
N SER A 16 15.96 -6.06 4.79
CA SER A 16 15.18 -5.13 3.96
C SER A 16 15.22 -5.49 2.47
N ARG A 17 16.35 -6.00 1.96
CA ARG A 17 16.47 -6.44 0.56
C ARG A 17 15.69 -7.72 0.28
N GLU A 18 15.72 -8.67 1.21
CA GLU A 18 14.91 -9.90 1.08
C GLU A 18 13.42 -9.61 1.10
N HIS A 19 12.98 -8.74 2.01
CA HIS A 19 11.59 -8.28 2.08
C HIS A 19 11.16 -7.59 0.77
N PHE A 20 12.01 -6.71 0.23
CA PHE A 20 11.74 -6.07 -1.06
C PHE A 20 11.61 -7.09 -2.20
N ARG A 21 12.51 -8.08 -2.27
CA ARG A 21 12.44 -9.13 -3.29
C ARG A 21 11.15 -9.95 -3.17
N LEU A 22 10.73 -10.28 -1.96
CA LEU A 22 9.47 -10.98 -1.72
C LEU A 22 8.28 -10.13 -2.15
N ALA A 23 8.23 -8.87 -1.71
CA ALA A 23 7.18 -7.92 -2.08
C ALA A 23 7.06 -7.77 -3.61
N ALA A 24 8.20 -7.58 -4.29
CA ALA A 24 8.23 -7.47 -5.75
C ALA A 24 7.79 -8.76 -6.46
N ARG A 25 8.20 -9.94 -5.94
CA ARG A 25 7.76 -11.24 -6.50
C ARG A 25 6.27 -11.45 -6.33
N LEU A 26 5.69 -11.10 -5.19
CA LEU A 26 4.25 -11.21 -4.96
C LEU A 26 3.46 -10.26 -5.87
N ALA A 27 3.90 -9.01 -6.00
CA ALA A 27 3.28 -8.05 -6.91
C ALA A 27 3.40 -8.52 -8.38
N LEU A 28 4.57 -9.00 -8.79
CA LEU A 28 4.79 -9.56 -10.13
C LEU A 28 3.94 -10.81 -10.38
N GLY A 29 3.82 -11.69 -9.39
CA GLY A 29 2.96 -12.87 -9.46
C GLY A 29 1.48 -12.52 -9.68
N PHE A 30 0.99 -11.49 -8.97
CA PHE A 30 -0.37 -11.00 -9.17
C PHE A 30 -0.56 -10.39 -10.57
N VAL A 31 0.36 -9.54 -11.04
CA VAL A 31 0.33 -9.02 -12.42
C VAL A 31 0.41 -10.15 -13.43
N GLY A 32 1.27 -11.15 -13.21
CA GLY A 32 1.37 -12.34 -14.05
C GLY A 32 0.05 -13.13 -14.11
N LEU A 33 -0.66 -13.23 -12.99
CA LEU A 33 -2.01 -13.84 -12.97
C LEU A 33 -3.00 -13.04 -13.84
N LEU A 34 -2.99 -11.71 -13.79
CA LEU A 34 -3.85 -10.89 -14.65
C LEU A 34 -3.56 -11.12 -16.14
N TRP A 35 -2.28 -11.22 -16.50
CA TRP A 35 -1.87 -11.53 -17.87
C TRP A 35 -2.28 -12.94 -18.27
N ALA A 36 -2.12 -13.94 -17.41
CA ALA A 36 -2.56 -15.30 -17.66
C ALA A 36 -4.06 -15.38 -17.91
N VAL A 37 -4.87 -14.72 -17.07
CA VAL A 37 -6.34 -14.66 -17.25
C VAL A 37 -6.70 -13.99 -18.58
N GLN A 38 -6.04 -12.88 -18.94
CA GLN A 38 -6.33 -12.17 -20.20
C GLN A 38 -5.93 -13.00 -21.43
N LEU A 39 -4.77 -13.67 -21.39
CA LEU A 39 -4.27 -14.49 -22.50
C LEU A 39 -5.11 -15.76 -22.69
N LEU A 40 -5.40 -16.48 -21.61
CA LEU A 40 -6.23 -17.70 -21.65
C LEU A 40 -7.69 -17.39 -21.97
N GLY A 41 -8.17 -16.22 -21.57
CA GLY A 41 -9.53 -15.75 -21.83
C GLY A 41 -9.71 -15.00 -23.15
N TRP A 42 -8.65 -14.86 -23.94
CA TRP A 42 -8.71 -14.07 -25.17
C TRP A 42 -9.74 -14.63 -26.14
N GLY A 43 -10.63 -13.75 -26.60
CA GLY A 43 -11.71 -14.14 -27.53
C GLY A 43 -12.90 -14.83 -26.86
N LEU A 44 -12.83 -15.14 -25.55
CA LEU A 44 -13.94 -15.79 -24.83
C LEU A 44 -14.95 -14.79 -24.26
N GLY A 45 -14.69 -13.47 -24.33
CA GLY A 45 -15.59 -12.44 -23.78
C GLY A 45 -15.74 -12.55 -22.26
N LEU A 46 -14.63 -12.81 -21.54
CA LEU A 46 -14.66 -13.00 -20.06
C LEU A 46 -15.09 -11.74 -19.31
N GLU A 47 -14.97 -10.56 -19.91
CA GLU A 47 -15.42 -9.28 -19.35
C GLU A 47 -16.91 -9.31 -18.97
N ARG A 48 -17.74 -10.12 -19.63
CA ARG A 48 -19.14 -10.31 -19.30
C ARG A 48 -19.39 -10.81 -17.87
N PHE A 49 -18.40 -11.43 -17.22
CA PHE A 49 -18.48 -11.89 -15.84
C PHE A 49 -18.09 -10.82 -14.82
N GLY A 50 -17.92 -9.56 -15.26
CA GLY A 50 -17.70 -8.43 -14.38
C GLY A 50 -18.88 -8.14 -13.45
N VAL A 51 -18.78 -7.04 -12.68
CA VAL A 51 -19.88 -6.62 -11.81
C VAL A 51 -20.99 -6.00 -12.67
N HIS A 52 -22.21 -6.54 -12.55
CA HIS A 52 -23.45 -5.98 -13.09
C HIS A 52 -24.22 -5.33 -11.92
N PRO A 53 -24.36 -4.02 -11.88
CA PRO A 53 -25.00 -3.32 -10.76
C PRO A 53 -26.46 -3.74 -10.56
N ARG A 54 -26.79 -4.15 -9.34
CA ARG A 54 -28.14 -4.59 -8.89
C ARG A 54 -28.72 -5.81 -9.62
N GLU A 55 -27.86 -6.54 -10.35
CA GLU A 55 -28.23 -7.81 -10.97
C GLU A 55 -27.59 -8.96 -10.20
N TRP A 56 -28.35 -10.03 -9.90
CA TRP A 56 -27.83 -11.21 -9.18
C TRP A 56 -26.69 -11.90 -9.91
N ILE A 57 -26.72 -11.89 -11.24
CA ILE A 57 -25.64 -12.44 -12.08
C ILE A 57 -24.33 -11.69 -11.91
N GLY A 58 -24.37 -10.44 -11.46
CA GLY A 58 -23.19 -9.61 -11.21
C GLY A 58 -22.50 -9.84 -9.86
N LEU A 59 -23.11 -10.61 -8.93
CA LEU A 59 -22.52 -10.87 -7.61
C LEU A 59 -21.19 -11.63 -7.69
N PRO A 60 -21.02 -12.70 -8.48
CA PRO A 60 -19.71 -13.33 -8.66
C PRO A 60 -18.67 -12.38 -9.21
N GLY A 61 -19.12 -11.37 -9.98
CA GLY A 61 -18.25 -10.31 -10.51
C GLY A 61 -17.50 -9.54 -9.44
N ILE A 62 -18.04 -9.41 -8.21
CA ILE A 62 -17.33 -8.78 -7.08
C ILE A 62 -15.97 -9.45 -6.82
N LEU A 63 -15.92 -10.78 -7.00
CA LEU A 63 -14.69 -11.56 -6.80
C LEU A 63 -13.80 -11.59 -8.04
N VAL A 64 -14.37 -11.65 -9.23
CA VAL A 64 -13.59 -11.91 -10.45
C VAL A 64 -13.30 -10.66 -11.28
N ALA A 65 -14.11 -9.60 -11.17
CA ALA A 65 -13.94 -8.39 -11.95
C ALA A 65 -12.55 -7.75 -11.87
N PRO A 66 -11.86 -7.72 -10.71
CA PRO A 66 -10.50 -7.22 -10.64
C PRO A 66 -9.47 -8.03 -11.45
N LEU A 67 -9.79 -9.27 -11.81
CA LEU A 67 -8.94 -10.14 -12.63
C LEU A 67 -9.23 -9.97 -14.12
N LEU A 68 -10.39 -9.45 -14.48
CA LEU A 68 -10.88 -9.32 -15.85
C LEU A 68 -10.54 -7.95 -16.45
N HIS A 69 -10.20 -7.89 -17.72
CA HIS A 69 -9.90 -6.64 -18.41
C HIS A 69 -10.61 -6.58 -19.76
N GLY A 70 -11.11 -5.40 -20.12
CA GLY A 70 -11.78 -5.15 -21.40
C GLY A 70 -10.83 -5.06 -22.61
N GLY A 71 -9.56 -5.46 -22.44
CA GLY A 71 -8.56 -5.52 -23.49
C GLY A 71 -7.14 -5.31 -22.99
N PHE A 72 -6.15 -5.57 -23.86
CA PHE A 72 -4.73 -5.49 -23.52
C PHE A 72 -4.28 -4.08 -23.10
N GLY A 73 -4.81 -3.02 -23.75
CA GLY A 73 -4.49 -1.64 -23.38
C GLY A 73 -4.87 -1.33 -21.92
N HIS A 74 -6.05 -1.82 -21.47
CA HIS A 74 -6.51 -1.67 -20.09
C HIS A 74 -5.63 -2.46 -19.10
N LEU A 75 -5.25 -3.70 -19.47
CA LEU A 75 -4.34 -4.52 -18.66
C LEU A 75 -2.95 -3.88 -18.53
N ILE A 76 -2.37 -3.40 -19.65
CA ILE A 76 -1.07 -2.72 -19.64
C ILE A 76 -1.11 -1.49 -18.72
N ALA A 77 -2.17 -0.68 -18.83
CA ALA A 77 -2.33 0.52 -17.99
C ALA A 77 -2.38 0.21 -16.48
N ASN A 78 -2.86 -0.97 -16.09
CA ASN A 78 -2.88 -1.42 -14.70
C ASN A 78 -1.59 -2.11 -14.25
N SER A 79 -0.84 -2.72 -15.17
CA SER A 79 0.28 -3.61 -14.84
C SER A 79 1.41 -2.90 -14.08
N LEU A 80 1.93 -1.80 -14.64
CA LEU A 80 3.02 -1.06 -14.00
C LEU A 80 2.60 -0.42 -12.66
N PRO A 81 1.45 0.26 -12.56
CA PRO A 81 0.96 0.75 -11.28
C PRO A 81 0.83 -0.34 -10.22
N LEU A 82 0.24 -1.49 -10.55
CA LEU A 82 0.07 -2.59 -9.59
C LEU A 82 1.41 -3.18 -9.14
N LEU A 83 2.37 -3.32 -10.05
CA LEU A 83 3.70 -3.80 -9.71
C LEU A 83 4.40 -2.85 -8.72
N VAL A 84 4.41 -1.55 -9.02
CA VAL A 84 5.06 -0.54 -8.20
C VAL A 84 4.34 -0.37 -6.86
N LEU A 85 3.04 -0.09 -6.90
CA LEU A 85 2.25 0.20 -5.69
C LEU A 85 2.08 -1.03 -4.81
N GLY A 86 1.90 -2.21 -5.39
CA GLY A 86 1.86 -3.48 -4.67
C GLY A 86 3.17 -3.76 -3.94
N THR A 87 4.31 -3.53 -4.61
CA THR A 87 5.64 -3.66 -3.98
C THR A 87 5.81 -2.68 -2.84
N VAL A 88 5.47 -1.39 -3.04
CA VAL A 88 5.54 -0.35 -2.01
C VAL A 88 4.64 -0.69 -0.82
N MET A 89 3.41 -1.14 -1.08
CA MET A 89 2.45 -1.54 -0.05
C MET A 89 3.01 -2.66 0.82
N LEU A 90 3.46 -3.74 0.21
CA LEU A 90 4.00 -4.90 0.92
C LEU A 90 5.32 -4.59 1.64
N GLN A 91 6.15 -3.68 1.09
CA GLN A 91 7.43 -3.30 1.67
C GLN A 91 7.31 -2.34 2.85
N LEU A 92 6.47 -1.31 2.74
CA LEU A 92 6.38 -0.25 3.74
C LEU A 92 5.25 -0.43 4.75
N TYR A 93 4.24 -1.24 4.40
CA TYR A 93 3.02 -1.43 5.19
C TYR A 93 2.63 -2.91 5.32
N PRO A 94 3.56 -3.83 5.67
CA PRO A 94 3.31 -5.27 5.65
C PRO A 94 2.16 -5.70 6.55
N SER A 95 2.05 -5.15 7.76
CA SER A 95 0.97 -5.49 8.70
C SER A 95 -0.38 -4.92 8.27
N ALA A 96 -0.39 -3.75 7.65
CA ALA A 96 -1.61 -3.14 7.12
C ALA A 96 -2.07 -3.84 5.84
N ALA A 97 -1.16 -4.36 5.02
CA ALA A 97 -1.44 -5.01 3.74
C ALA A 97 -2.48 -6.13 3.87
N PHE A 98 -2.43 -6.93 4.94
CA PHE A 98 -3.40 -8.00 5.21
C PHE A 98 -4.86 -7.52 5.36
N ARG A 99 -5.09 -6.24 5.65
CA ARG A 99 -6.42 -5.64 5.75
C ARG A 99 -6.73 -4.78 4.54
N VAL A 100 -5.75 -4.03 4.06
CA VAL A 100 -5.93 -3.09 2.96
C VAL A 100 -6.19 -3.82 1.65
N LEU A 101 -5.36 -4.82 1.30
CA LEU A 101 -5.50 -5.51 0.02
C LEU A 101 -6.86 -6.21 -0.15
N PRO A 102 -7.36 -7.02 0.80
CA PRO A 102 -8.70 -7.60 0.68
C PRO A 102 -9.80 -6.55 0.65
N ALA A 103 -9.68 -5.48 1.43
CA ALA A 103 -10.71 -4.44 1.48
C ALA A 103 -10.81 -3.66 0.15
N ILE A 104 -9.67 -3.20 -0.41
CA ILE A 104 -9.68 -2.51 -1.71
C ILE A 104 -9.97 -3.44 -2.89
N TYR A 105 -9.87 -4.75 -2.70
CA TYR A 105 -10.27 -5.74 -3.67
C TYR A 105 -11.79 -5.93 -3.70
N LEU A 106 -12.42 -6.07 -2.53
CA LEU A 106 -13.82 -6.48 -2.40
C LEU A 106 -14.80 -5.30 -2.25
N VAL A 107 -14.48 -4.33 -1.40
CA VAL A 107 -15.42 -3.26 -1.04
C VAL A 107 -15.82 -2.38 -2.22
N PRO A 108 -14.91 -1.99 -3.15
CA PRO A 108 -15.32 -1.26 -4.35
C PRO A 108 -16.28 -2.05 -5.24
N GLY A 109 -16.06 -3.37 -5.38
CA GLY A 109 -16.97 -4.24 -6.14
C GLY A 109 -18.37 -4.30 -5.52
N ILE A 110 -18.46 -4.37 -4.20
CA ILE A 110 -19.74 -4.31 -3.45
C ILE A 110 -20.41 -2.95 -3.67
N ALA A 111 -19.65 -1.85 -3.54
CA ALA A 111 -20.18 -0.51 -3.75
C ALA A 111 -20.70 -0.31 -5.19
N VAL A 112 -19.96 -0.81 -6.17
CA VAL A 112 -20.36 -0.79 -7.58
C VAL A 112 -21.63 -1.60 -7.78
N TRP A 113 -21.72 -2.79 -7.22
CA TRP A 113 -22.93 -3.60 -7.34
C TRP A 113 -24.16 -2.89 -6.75
N LEU A 114 -24.02 -2.18 -5.63
CA LEU A 114 -25.12 -1.47 -4.97
C LEU A 114 -25.51 -0.17 -5.67
N PHE A 115 -24.55 0.63 -6.11
CA PHE A 115 -24.76 2.05 -6.39
C PHE A 115 -24.36 2.50 -7.80
N ALA A 116 -23.57 1.72 -8.56
CA ALA A 116 -23.08 2.18 -9.86
C ALA A 116 -24.19 2.25 -10.91
N ARG A 117 -23.93 3.03 -11.96
CA ARG A 117 -24.75 3.04 -13.18
C ARG A 117 -24.74 1.65 -13.85
N GLY A 118 -25.68 1.40 -14.75
CA GLY A 118 -25.73 0.17 -15.55
C GLY A 118 -24.50 -0.01 -16.42
N GLY A 119 -24.23 -1.27 -16.78
CA GLY A 119 -23.07 -1.70 -17.55
C GLY A 119 -22.25 -2.75 -16.81
N VAL A 120 -21.21 -3.25 -17.46
CA VAL A 120 -20.33 -4.25 -16.88
C VAL A 120 -19.04 -3.58 -16.40
N HIS A 121 -18.73 -3.75 -15.12
CA HIS A 121 -17.54 -3.15 -14.52
C HIS A 121 -16.47 -4.21 -14.33
N VAL A 122 -15.29 -3.99 -14.92
CA VAL A 122 -14.12 -4.89 -14.86
C VAL A 122 -12.82 -4.09 -14.71
N GLY A 123 -11.78 -4.76 -14.25
CA GLY A 123 -10.42 -4.23 -14.20
C GLY A 123 -9.86 -4.09 -12.80
N ALA A 124 -8.53 -4.19 -12.73
CA ALA A 124 -7.77 -4.04 -11.49
C ALA A 124 -7.56 -2.56 -11.09
N SER A 125 -8.12 -1.61 -11.82
CA SER A 125 -7.92 -0.18 -11.54
C SER A 125 -8.42 0.24 -10.16
N GLY A 126 -9.48 -0.40 -9.63
CA GLY A 126 -9.89 -0.19 -8.24
C GLY A 126 -8.76 -0.45 -7.25
N LEU A 127 -7.98 -1.52 -7.43
CA LEU A 127 -6.79 -1.78 -6.61
C LEU A 127 -5.75 -0.65 -6.75
N VAL A 128 -5.52 -0.15 -7.96
CA VAL A 128 -4.58 0.97 -8.21
C VAL A 128 -5.02 2.20 -7.42
N TYR A 129 -6.29 2.60 -7.54
CA TYR A 129 -6.84 3.78 -6.84
C TYR A 129 -6.81 3.62 -5.32
N GLY A 130 -7.18 2.44 -4.82
CA GLY A 130 -7.11 2.13 -3.39
C GLY A 130 -5.68 2.16 -2.84
N LEU A 131 -4.70 1.61 -3.59
CA LEU A 131 -3.28 1.65 -3.22
C LEU A 131 -2.71 3.06 -3.26
N VAL A 132 -2.98 3.84 -4.32
CA VAL A 132 -2.55 5.24 -4.45
C VAL A 132 -3.03 6.05 -3.26
N SER A 133 -4.33 6.01 -2.97
CA SER A 133 -4.92 6.80 -1.89
C SER A 133 -4.44 6.35 -0.52
N TYR A 134 -4.32 5.03 -0.27
CA TYR A 134 -3.79 4.52 0.98
C TYR A 134 -2.34 4.95 1.20
N ILE A 135 -1.43 4.67 0.24
CA ILE A 135 0.00 4.96 0.37
C ILE A 135 0.24 6.46 0.53
N PHE A 136 -0.48 7.27 -0.24
CA PHE A 136 -0.37 8.73 -0.16
C PHE A 136 -0.76 9.24 1.22
N VAL A 137 -1.96 8.92 1.70
CA VAL A 137 -2.48 9.41 2.98
C VAL A 137 -1.70 8.82 4.16
N ALA A 138 -1.43 7.51 4.14
CA ALA A 138 -0.67 6.85 5.19
C ALA A 138 0.75 7.41 5.31
N GLY A 139 1.40 7.73 4.19
CA GLY A 139 2.74 8.30 4.20
C GLY A 139 2.78 9.71 4.77
N LEU A 140 1.80 10.56 4.47
CA LEU A 140 1.66 11.88 5.07
C LEU A 140 1.44 11.82 6.59
N ILE A 141 0.65 10.82 7.04
CA ILE A 141 0.36 10.64 8.47
C ILE A 141 1.57 10.07 9.21
N ARG A 142 2.28 9.10 8.63
CA ARG A 142 3.46 8.47 9.24
C ARG A 142 4.60 9.43 9.46
N ARG A 143 4.81 10.36 8.55
CA ARG A 143 5.87 11.39 8.57
C ARG A 143 7.30 10.85 8.68
N ASP A 144 7.54 9.56 8.42
CA ASP A 144 8.88 9.05 8.28
C ASP A 144 9.42 9.27 6.85
N ARG A 145 10.74 9.43 6.70
CA ARG A 145 11.37 9.81 5.43
C ARG A 145 10.99 8.89 4.26
N ARG A 146 10.90 7.57 4.50
CA ARG A 146 10.59 6.59 3.44
C ARG A 146 9.12 6.67 3.04
N ALA A 147 8.22 6.79 4.01
CA ALA A 147 6.78 6.89 3.76
C ALA A 147 6.44 8.21 3.05
N VAL A 148 7.04 9.33 3.47
CA VAL A 148 6.87 10.64 2.81
C VAL A 148 7.41 10.61 1.38
N ALA A 149 8.63 10.07 1.16
CA ALA A 149 9.19 9.93 -0.18
C ALA A 149 8.29 9.08 -1.09
N ALA A 150 7.76 7.95 -0.57
CA ALA A 150 6.81 7.12 -1.32
C ALA A 150 5.52 7.88 -1.65
N SER A 151 4.96 8.67 -0.70
CA SER A 151 3.76 9.49 -0.94
C SER A 151 3.98 10.53 -2.03
N LEU A 152 5.10 11.25 -1.99
CA LEU A 152 5.45 12.25 -2.99
C LEU A 152 5.66 11.61 -4.36
N LEU A 153 6.36 10.47 -4.41
CA LEU A 153 6.54 9.72 -5.66
C LEU A 153 5.20 9.25 -6.24
N VAL A 154 4.32 8.70 -5.39
CA VAL A 154 2.97 8.28 -5.80
C VAL A 154 2.16 9.47 -6.31
N ALA A 155 2.19 10.61 -5.62
CA ALA A 155 1.51 11.83 -6.07
C ALA A 155 2.06 12.33 -7.42
N PHE A 156 3.37 12.30 -7.62
CA PHE A 156 4.00 12.70 -8.86
C PHE A 156 3.66 11.75 -10.02
N MET A 157 3.78 10.44 -9.81
CA MET A 157 3.54 9.46 -10.87
C MET A 157 2.07 9.26 -11.20
N TYR A 158 1.19 9.33 -10.19
CA TYR A 158 -0.21 8.92 -10.31
C TYR A 158 -1.21 10.02 -9.97
N GLY A 159 -0.78 11.25 -9.73
CA GLY A 159 -1.67 12.38 -9.40
C GLY A 159 -2.74 12.64 -10.48
N ALA A 160 -2.42 12.37 -11.74
CA ALA A 160 -3.38 12.48 -12.84
C ALA A 160 -4.58 11.50 -12.75
N LEU A 161 -4.48 10.45 -11.91
CA LEU A 161 -5.59 9.53 -11.67
C LEU A 161 -6.77 10.21 -10.96
N VAL A 162 -6.59 11.38 -10.34
CA VAL A 162 -7.69 12.16 -9.75
C VAL A 162 -8.82 12.40 -10.75
N TRP A 163 -8.52 12.57 -12.04
CA TRP A 163 -9.53 12.74 -13.08
C TRP A 163 -10.37 11.49 -13.32
N GLY A 164 -9.87 10.32 -12.99
CA GLY A 164 -10.59 9.06 -13.16
C GLY A 164 -11.67 8.80 -12.10
N VAL A 165 -11.73 9.57 -10.99
CA VAL A 165 -12.82 9.50 -10.02
C VAL A 165 -14.02 10.38 -10.42
N LEU A 166 -13.89 11.13 -11.50
CA LEU A 166 -14.93 12.01 -11.99
C LEU A 166 -15.68 11.36 -13.17
N PRO A 167 -16.98 11.63 -13.37
CA PRO A 167 -17.80 11.05 -14.43
C PRO A 167 -17.54 11.70 -15.81
N ILE A 168 -16.27 11.83 -16.20
CA ILE A 168 -15.86 12.51 -17.44
C ILE A 168 -15.94 11.56 -18.64
N ARG A 169 -15.60 10.28 -18.44
CA ARG A 169 -15.53 9.29 -19.52
C ARG A 169 -16.51 8.16 -19.26
N GLN A 170 -17.41 7.90 -20.20
CA GLN A 170 -18.43 6.84 -20.06
C GLN A 170 -17.83 5.43 -19.99
N GLN A 171 -16.70 5.19 -20.65
CA GLN A 171 -16.02 3.87 -20.68
C GLN A 171 -15.24 3.58 -19.39
N VAL A 172 -15.09 4.56 -18.51
CA VAL A 172 -14.35 4.43 -17.26
C VAL A 172 -15.34 4.20 -16.12
N SER A 173 -15.09 3.17 -15.31
CA SER A 173 -15.86 2.93 -14.08
C SER A 173 -15.36 3.87 -12.96
N TRP A 174 -15.75 5.15 -13.07
CA TRP A 174 -15.37 6.15 -12.06
C TRP A 174 -15.91 5.80 -10.67
N GLU A 175 -17.03 5.08 -10.61
CA GLU A 175 -17.64 4.61 -9.37
C GLU A 175 -16.72 3.65 -8.63
N THR A 176 -16.10 2.71 -9.36
CA THR A 176 -15.08 1.81 -8.79
C THR A 176 -13.88 2.59 -8.25
N HIS A 177 -13.42 3.58 -9.03
CA HIS A 177 -12.28 4.41 -8.66
C HIS A 177 -12.56 5.24 -7.41
N LEU A 178 -13.71 5.89 -7.37
CA LEU A 178 -14.14 6.70 -6.22
C LEU A 178 -14.29 5.82 -4.97
N ALA A 179 -15.02 4.71 -5.07
CA ALA A 179 -15.20 3.78 -3.95
C ALA A 179 -13.85 3.27 -3.41
N ALA A 180 -12.96 2.86 -4.31
CA ALA A 180 -11.63 2.39 -3.92
C ALA A 180 -10.77 3.49 -3.27
N THR A 181 -10.83 4.72 -3.79
CA THR A 181 -10.16 5.89 -3.21
C THR A 181 -10.64 6.15 -1.79
N VAL A 182 -11.96 6.16 -1.58
CA VAL A 182 -12.56 6.36 -0.25
C VAL A 182 -12.13 5.26 0.72
N VAL A 183 -12.18 4.00 0.28
CA VAL A 183 -11.73 2.85 1.10
C VAL A 183 -10.25 2.99 1.47
N GLY A 184 -9.38 3.34 0.52
CA GLY A 184 -7.95 3.54 0.77
C GLY A 184 -7.68 4.66 1.79
N VAL A 185 -8.35 5.81 1.66
CA VAL A 185 -8.24 6.93 2.61
C VAL A 185 -8.71 6.51 4.00
N LEU A 186 -9.90 5.90 4.11
CA LEU A 186 -10.45 5.45 5.40
C LEU A 186 -9.52 4.45 6.09
N LEU A 187 -8.99 3.49 5.35
CA LEU A 187 -8.04 2.51 5.91
C LEU A 187 -6.72 3.16 6.34
N ALA A 188 -6.22 4.17 5.62
CA ALA A 188 -5.03 4.91 6.03
C ALA A 188 -5.24 5.64 7.36
N LEU A 189 -6.43 6.21 7.59
CA LEU A 189 -6.80 6.85 8.84
C LEU A 189 -6.98 5.83 9.98
N LEU A 190 -7.67 4.72 9.71
CA LEU A 190 -7.95 3.67 10.71
C LEU A 190 -6.70 2.91 11.13
N LEU A 191 -5.79 2.67 10.18
CA LEU A 191 -4.56 1.90 10.41
C LEU A 191 -3.33 2.78 10.66
N ARG A 192 -3.52 4.06 10.95
CA ARG A 192 -2.46 5.08 11.10
C ARG A 192 -1.36 4.73 12.12
N HIS A 193 -1.64 3.81 13.05
CA HIS A 193 -0.68 3.38 14.07
C HIS A 193 0.09 2.10 13.67
N ARG A 194 -0.29 1.47 12.55
CA ARG A 194 0.38 0.26 12.04
C ARG A 194 1.66 0.59 11.28
N ASP A 195 2.59 -0.35 11.30
CA ASP A 195 3.84 -0.29 10.52
C ASP A 195 4.68 0.99 10.77
N ARG A 196 4.54 1.63 11.93
CA ARG A 196 5.40 2.76 12.28
C ARG A 196 6.81 2.25 12.55
N PRO A 197 7.86 2.88 11.98
CA PRO A 197 9.22 2.54 12.34
C PRO A 197 9.45 2.81 13.83
N PRO A 198 10.31 2.02 14.50
CA PRO A 198 10.70 2.32 15.87
C PRO A 198 11.31 3.73 15.92
N ARG A 199 11.03 4.45 17.02
CA ARG A 199 11.63 5.76 17.26
C ARG A 199 13.15 5.60 17.31
N VAL A 200 13.85 6.37 16.51
CA VAL A 200 15.32 6.43 16.60
C VAL A 200 15.65 7.23 17.85
N ARG A 201 16.23 6.58 18.86
CA ARG A 201 16.86 7.26 20.00
C ARG A 201 18.29 7.61 19.61
N TYR A 202 18.69 8.81 19.95
CA TYR A 202 20.05 9.29 19.76
C TYR A 202 20.78 9.26 21.10
N SER A 203 22.10 9.03 21.10
CA SER A 203 22.91 8.91 22.32
C SER A 203 22.81 10.11 23.24
N TRP A 204 22.62 11.32 22.70
CA TRP A 204 22.42 12.53 23.51
C TRP A 204 21.07 12.57 24.26
N GLU A 205 20.06 11.81 23.83
CA GLU A 205 18.78 11.71 24.54
C GLU A 205 18.96 10.89 25.84
N ASP A 206 19.86 9.89 25.84
CA ASP A 206 20.21 9.10 27.01
C ASP A 206 21.05 9.93 27.99
N GLU A 207 21.93 10.82 27.50
CA GLU A 207 22.72 11.75 28.33
C GLU A 207 21.84 12.81 29.00
N ALA A 208 20.73 13.23 28.38
CA ALA A 208 19.79 14.20 28.93
C ALA A 208 18.80 13.58 29.94
N GLU A 209 18.64 12.26 29.92
CA GLU A 209 17.79 11.52 30.89
C GLU A 209 18.57 11.04 32.11
N ASP A 210 19.91 11.12 32.13
CA ASP A 210 20.72 10.91 33.33
C ASP A 210 20.79 12.26 34.08
N PRO A 211 19.91 12.49 35.09
CA PRO A 211 20.05 13.67 35.95
C PRO A 211 21.31 13.39 36.78
N GLY A 212 22.37 14.04 36.36
CA GLY A 212 23.73 13.88 36.87
C GLY A 212 23.74 13.41 38.31
N ASP A 213 24.56 12.42 38.57
CA ASP A 213 24.91 11.94 39.89
C ASP A 213 25.29 13.13 40.80
N ASP A 214 24.27 13.78 41.34
CA ASP A 214 24.41 14.72 42.45
C ASP A 214 24.87 13.94 43.70
N ARG A 215 26.06 13.34 43.62
CA ARG A 215 26.75 12.92 44.83
C ARG A 215 27.23 14.20 45.51
N PRO A 216 26.64 14.54 46.69
CA PRO A 216 27.15 15.66 47.45
C PRO A 216 28.54 15.31 47.99
N GLY A 217 29.45 16.09 47.58
CA GLY A 217 30.61 16.45 48.28
C GLY A 217 31.57 15.34 48.74
N GLY A 218 32.70 15.29 48.09
CA GLY A 218 33.90 14.73 48.71
C GLY A 218 34.10 15.30 50.11
N GLU A 219 34.07 14.43 51.09
CA GLU A 219 34.58 14.73 52.39
C GLU A 219 36.04 15.16 52.26
N ASP A 220 36.30 16.39 52.69
CA ASP A 220 37.61 17.01 52.86
C ASP A 220 38.43 16.15 53.86
N VAL A 221 39.07 15.10 53.39
CA VAL A 221 40.03 14.37 54.17
C VAL A 221 41.32 15.20 54.20
N ARG A 222 41.43 16.10 55.17
CA ARG A 222 42.70 16.73 55.54
C ARG A 222 43.58 15.66 56.14
N PRO A 223 44.85 15.49 55.67
CA PRO A 223 45.81 14.64 56.33
C PRO A 223 46.21 15.28 57.69
N PRO A 224 46.39 14.47 58.72
CA PRO A 224 46.95 14.96 59.98
C PRO A 224 48.45 15.05 59.82
N PHE A 225 48.97 16.27 60.04
CA PHE A 225 50.36 16.68 60.31
C PHE A 225 51.40 16.48 59.24
#